data_8e70479ab9f9f597ac9546f7020c9d1e
#
_entry.id   8e70479ab9f9f597ac9546f7020c9d1e
#
_cell.length_a   1.000
_cell.length_b   1.000
_cell.length_c   1.000
_cell.angle_alpha   90.00
_cell.angle_beta   90.00
_cell.angle_gamma   90.00
#
_symmetry.space_group_name_H-M   'P 1'
#
loop_
_entity.id
_entity.type
_entity.pdbx_description
1 polymer ?
#
loop_
_entity_poly.entity_id
_entity_poly.type
_entity_poly.pdbx_seq_one_letter_code
_entity_poly.pdbx_strand_id
1 'polypeptide(L)'
;MEECKRMGLNVLGPDVNESNYHFNVNKEGAIRFGLGAIKGLGSAPVQAIIEERAENGNFLNVFDLAKRINLRICSKKAFESLAYAGGFDSFKNVHRAQYFKEDVNGRSFLENVVRFGSGFQDSVNSSQASLFGEDSGTTLPEPIIPESEEWGNIYALNKEKEVVGIFISGHPLDDFKMEIDAFCSGN
;
A
#
# COMPACT_ATOMS: atom_id res chain seq x y z
N MET A 1 -14.70 -7.87 13.13
CA MET A 1 -15.31 -6.92 12.18
C MET A 1 -16.80 -6.74 12.40
N GLU A 2 -17.61 -7.80 12.42
CA GLU A 2 -19.07 -7.71 12.63
C GLU A 2 -19.44 -7.05 13.95
N GLU A 3 -18.76 -7.39 15.04
CA GLU A 3 -19.00 -6.77 16.35
C GLU A 3 -18.72 -5.26 16.33
N CYS A 4 -17.64 -4.83 15.65
CA CYS A 4 -17.38 -3.40 15.49
C CYS A 4 -18.49 -2.71 14.69
N LYS A 5 -18.99 -3.34 13.62
CA LYS A 5 -20.12 -2.82 12.84
C LYS A 5 -21.40 -2.74 13.70
N ARG A 6 -21.68 -3.78 14.52
CA ARG A 6 -22.81 -3.81 15.45
C ARG A 6 -22.74 -2.69 16.49
N MET A 7 -21.54 -2.38 16.95
CA MET A 7 -21.28 -1.28 17.91
C MET A 7 -21.20 0.10 17.23
N GLY A 8 -21.40 0.20 15.93
CA GLY A 8 -21.26 1.46 15.20
C GLY A 8 -19.81 1.98 15.08
N LEU A 9 -18.82 1.11 15.33
CA LEU A 9 -17.41 1.46 15.22
C LEU A 9 -16.94 1.29 13.77
N ASN A 10 -16.41 2.36 13.19
CA ASN A 10 -15.82 2.33 11.86
C ASN A 10 -14.41 1.70 11.92
N VAL A 11 -14.14 0.72 11.07
CA VAL A 11 -12.82 0.08 10.94
C VAL A 11 -12.29 0.37 9.54
N LEU A 12 -11.16 1.05 9.49
CA LEU A 12 -10.48 1.47 8.27
C LEU A 12 -9.31 0.53 7.96
N GLY A 13 -9.08 0.30 6.68
CA GLY A 13 -7.95 -0.50 6.20
C GLY A 13 -6.60 0.08 6.60
N PRO A 14 -5.50 -0.66 6.35
CA PRO A 14 -4.15 -0.14 6.57
C PRO A 14 -3.86 1.02 5.61
N ASP A 15 -3.01 1.94 6.06
CA ASP A 15 -2.58 3.10 5.29
C ASP A 15 -1.14 3.48 5.70
N VAL A 16 -0.24 3.64 4.73
CA VAL A 16 1.16 3.98 5.00
C VAL A 16 1.34 5.34 5.66
N ASN A 17 0.37 6.25 5.45
CA ASN A 17 0.39 7.60 5.98
C ASN A 17 -0.28 7.72 7.36
N GLU A 18 -1.09 6.72 7.78
CA GLU A 18 -1.87 6.85 9.01
C GLU A 18 -1.64 5.69 9.99
N SER A 19 -1.47 4.46 9.49
CA SER A 19 -1.37 3.28 10.36
C SER A 19 -0.11 3.27 11.20
N ASN A 20 -0.26 2.79 12.45
CA ASN A 20 0.86 2.43 13.32
C ASN A 20 1.18 0.93 13.21
N TYR A 21 2.14 0.46 14.02
CA TYR A 21 2.45 -0.95 14.08
C TYR A 21 1.23 -1.79 14.53
N HIS A 22 0.58 -1.34 15.61
CA HIS A 22 -0.65 -1.93 16.14
C HIS A 22 -1.87 -1.15 15.65
N PHE A 23 -3.04 -1.76 15.82
CA PHE A 23 -4.31 -1.04 15.64
C PHE A 23 -4.33 0.21 16.52
N ASN A 24 -4.84 1.28 15.99
CA ASN A 24 -4.99 2.53 16.73
C ASN A 24 -6.31 3.21 16.38
N VAL A 25 -6.77 4.06 17.26
CA VAL A 25 -7.91 4.93 16.98
C VAL A 25 -7.40 6.22 16.36
N ASN A 26 -7.92 6.58 15.20
CA ASN A 26 -7.54 7.81 14.50
C ASN A 26 -8.26 9.03 15.11
N LYS A 27 -7.96 10.22 14.60
CA LYS A 27 -8.52 11.50 15.09
C LYS A 27 -10.05 11.59 14.93
N GLU A 28 -10.60 10.81 14.02
CA GLU A 28 -12.03 10.76 13.72
C GLU A 28 -12.78 9.71 14.56
N GLY A 29 -12.07 9.00 15.46
CA GLY A 29 -12.63 7.94 16.29
C GLY A 29 -12.77 6.58 15.60
N ALA A 30 -12.28 6.43 14.37
CA ALA A 30 -12.26 5.16 13.65
C ALA A 30 -11.06 4.30 14.05
N ILE A 31 -11.23 2.99 14.05
CA ILE A 31 -10.16 2.02 14.28
C ILE A 31 -9.37 1.86 12.98
N ARG A 32 -8.10 2.28 12.96
CA ARG A 32 -7.20 2.07 11.84
C ARG A 32 -6.45 0.75 11.99
N PHE A 33 -6.42 -0.05 10.91
CA PHE A 33 -5.71 -1.33 10.88
C PHE A 33 -4.19 -1.12 10.99
N GLY A 34 -3.53 -1.92 11.85
CA GLY A 34 -2.09 -1.81 12.08
C GLY A 34 -1.27 -2.46 10.96
N LEU A 35 -0.17 -1.82 10.53
CA LEU A 35 0.72 -2.37 9.50
C LEU A 35 1.38 -3.69 9.92
N GLY A 36 1.62 -3.89 11.23
CA GLY A 36 2.22 -5.11 11.78
C GLY A 36 1.34 -6.35 11.64
N ALA A 37 0.05 -6.21 11.34
CA ALA A 37 -0.86 -7.31 11.10
C ALA A 37 -0.87 -7.79 9.63
N ILE A 38 -0.17 -7.09 8.72
CA ILE A 38 -0.08 -7.46 7.30
C ILE A 38 0.96 -8.57 7.14
N LYS A 39 0.52 -9.72 6.62
CA LYS A 39 1.41 -10.86 6.32
C LYS A 39 2.45 -10.48 5.27
N GLY A 40 3.70 -10.84 5.51
CA GLY A 40 4.80 -10.61 4.58
C GLY A 40 5.43 -9.21 4.66
N LEU A 41 4.87 -8.30 5.48
CA LEU A 41 5.45 -6.98 5.66
C LEU A 41 6.64 -6.99 6.64
N GLY A 42 6.52 -7.74 7.76
CA GLY A 42 7.58 -7.81 8.77
C GLY A 42 7.69 -6.55 9.64
N SER A 43 8.36 -6.68 10.79
CA SER A 43 8.48 -5.58 11.75
C SER A 43 9.42 -4.47 11.29
N ALA A 44 10.56 -4.81 10.69
CA ALA A 44 11.54 -3.83 10.26
C ALA A 44 11.02 -2.88 9.15
N PRO A 45 10.35 -3.36 8.07
CA PRO A 45 9.68 -2.47 7.12
C PRO A 45 8.62 -1.58 7.75
N VAL A 46 7.79 -2.10 8.65
CA VAL A 46 6.77 -1.31 9.34
C VAL A 46 7.39 -0.18 10.13
N GLN A 47 8.44 -0.47 10.90
CA GLN A 47 9.13 0.52 11.70
C GLN A 47 9.75 1.61 10.81
N ALA A 48 10.41 1.20 9.72
CA ALA A 48 11.01 2.14 8.77
C ALA A 48 9.98 3.09 8.13
N ILE A 49 8.77 2.59 7.79
CA ILE A 49 7.69 3.43 7.26
C ILE A 49 7.23 4.44 8.31
N ILE A 50 7.04 4.01 9.56
CA ILE A 50 6.55 4.87 10.64
C ILE A 50 7.57 5.96 10.99
N GLU A 51 8.85 5.59 11.11
CA GLU A 51 9.94 6.51 11.43
C GLU A 51 10.12 7.55 10.32
N GLU A 52 10.23 7.10 9.06
CA GLU A 52 10.39 7.99 7.91
C GLU A 52 9.24 9.00 7.80
N ARG A 53 8.01 8.54 8.00
CA ARG A 53 6.83 9.41 8.01
C ARG A 53 6.85 10.41 9.17
N ALA A 54 7.32 9.99 10.34
CA ALA A 54 7.38 10.85 11.52
C ALA A 54 8.44 11.96 11.38
N GLU A 55 9.56 11.66 10.72
CA GLU A 55 10.67 12.61 10.53
C GLU A 55 10.43 13.56 9.35
N ASN A 56 9.95 13.04 8.22
CA ASN A 56 9.92 13.75 6.94
C ASN A 56 8.49 13.98 6.41
N GLY A 57 7.47 13.69 7.22
CA GLY A 57 6.06 13.88 6.85
C GLY A 57 5.50 12.79 5.96
N ASN A 58 4.22 12.93 5.62
CA ASN A 58 3.48 11.95 4.83
C ASN A 58 4.10 11.72 3.45
N PHE A 59 3.95 10.50 2.96
CA PHE A 59 4.31 10.15 1.58
C PHE A 59 3.28 10.70 0.61
N LEU A 60 3.74 11.37 -0.45
CA LEU A 60 2.88 11.99 -1.46
C LEU A 60 2.28 10.96 -2.44
N ASN A 61 3.07 9.96 -2.79
CA ASN A 61 2.73 8.87 -3.72
C ASN A 61 3.71 7.71 -3.54
N VAL A 62 3.52 6.65 -4.31
CA VAL A 62 4.36 5.44 -4.24
C VAL A 62 5.82 5.69 -4.66
N PHE A 63 6.07 6.66 -5.54
CA PHE A 63 7.42 7.03 -5.97
C PHE A 63 8.17 7.76 -4.86
N ASP A 64 7.49 8.68 -4.17
CA ASP A 64 8.03 9.39 -3.01
C ASP A 64 8.38 8.40 -1.88
N LEU A 65 7.48 7.44 -1.60
CA LEU A 65 7.76 6.34 -0.68
C LEU A 65 9.02 5.56 -1.09
N ALA A 66 9.13 5.16 -2.36
CA ALA A 66 10.26 4.37 -2.84
C ALA A 66 11.59 5.15 -2.85
N LYS A 67 11.56 6.48 -3.03
CA LYS A 67 12.75 7.34 -2.93
C LYS A 67 13.27 7.46 -1.50
N ARG A 68 12.36 7.51 -0.52
CA ARG A 68 12.66 7.85 0.87
C ARG A 68 12.94 6.63 1.75
N ILE A 69 12.24 5.51 1.52
CA ILE A 69 12.35 4.35 2.39
C ILE A 69 13.56 3.49 2.04
N ASN A 70 14.18 2.86 3.05
CA ASN A 70 15.29 1.94 2.81
C ASN A 70 14.79 0.66 2.11
N LEU A 71 15.07 0.53 0.81
CA LEU A 71 14.61 -0.59 -0.04
C LEU A 71 15.33 -1.92 0.25
N ARG A 72 16.41 -1.93 1.04
CA ARG A 72 17.03 -3.16 1.55
C ARG A 72 16.20 -3.77 2.68
N ILE A 73 15.49 -2.93 3.43
CA ILE A 73 14.56 -3.32 4.51
C ILE A 73 13.18 -3.55 3.92
N CYS A 74 12.66 -2.60 3.14
CA CYS A 74 11.36 -2.67 2.48
C CYS A 74 11.49 -3.30 1.09
N SER A 75 11.52 -4.64 1.05
CA SER A 75 11.64 -5.40 -0.19
C SER A 75 10.43 -5.25 -1.11
N LYS A 76 10.56 -5.67 -2.39
CA LYS A 76 9.43 -5.78 -3.34
C LYS A 76 8.22 -6.49 -2.71
N LYS A 77 8.44 -7.59 -1.97
CA LYS A 77 7.38 -8.34 -1.31
C LYS A 77 6.63 -7.52 -0.24
N ALA A 78 7.34 -6.64 0.47
CA ALA A 78 6.71 -5.73 1.43
C ALA A 78 5.78 -4.73 0.72
N PHE A 79 6.22 -4.17 -0.40
CA PHE A 79 5.39 -3.30 -1.24
C PHE A 79 4.17 -4.04 -1.81
N GLU A 80 4.34 -5.27 -2.30
CA GLU A 80 3.23 -6.11 -2.79
C GLU A 80 2.20 -6.37 -1.69
N SER A 81 2.66 -6.73 -0.48
CA SER A 81 1.78 -6.96 0.67
C SER A 81 1.00 -5.70 1.06
N LEU A 82 1.63 -4.53 1.03
CA LEU A 82 0.97 -3.24 1.25
C LEU A 82 -0.07 -2.94 0.18
N ALA A 83 0.27 -3.13 -1.10
CA ALA A 83 -0.65 -2.91 -2.21
C ALA A 83 -1.88 -3.83 -2.14
N TYR A 84 -1.70 -5.13 -1.86
CA TYR A 84 -2.81 -6.07 -1.67
C TYR A 84 -3.68 -5.71 -0.45
N ALA A 85 -3.07 -5.25 0.62
CA ALA A 85 -3.79 -4.85 1.83
C ALA A 85 -4.53 -3.51 1.70
N GLY A 86 -4.30 -2.74 0.63
CA GLY A 86 -4.83 -1.40 0.46
C GLY A 86 -4.02 -0.31 1.17
N GLY A 87 -2.79 -0.62 1.60
CA GLY A 87 -1.92 0.34 2.28
C GLY A 87 -1.56 1.58 1.47
N PHE A 88 -1.81 1.57 0.16
CA PHE A 88 -1.57 2.67 -0.79
C PHE A 88 -2.83 3.34 -1.31
N ASP A 89 -4.02 2.96 -0.82
CA ASP A 89 -5.29 3.48 -1.35
C ASP A 89 -5.48 4.99 -1.12
N SER A 90 -4.73 5.58 -0.19
CA SER A 90 -4.67 7.05 -0.03
C SER A 90 -3.94 7.77 -1.18
N PHE A 91 -3.17 7.06 -1.98
CA PHE A 91 -2.52 7.59 -3.18
C PHE A 91 -3.50 7.61 -4.35
N LYS A 92 -4.17 8.75 -4.56
CA LYS A 92 -5.32 8.91 -5.45
C LYS A 92 -5.07 8.62 -6.95
N ASN A 93 -3.81 8.46 -7.37
CA ASN A 93 -3.46 8.39 -8.78
C ASN A 93 -3.26 6.95 -9.29
N VAL A 94 -3.30 5.95 -8.41
CA VAL A 94 -3.02 4.55 -8.75
C VAL A 94 -3.96 3.64 -7.99
N HIS A 95 -4.74 2.83 -8.69
CA HIS A 95 -5.55 1.79 -8.05
C HIS A 95 -4.78 0.46 -7.93
N ARG A 96 -5.26 -0.43 -7.05
CA ARG A 96 -4.54 -1.67 -6.67
C ARG A 96 -4.13 -2.53 -7.87
N ALA A 97 -4.97 -2.68 -8.89
CA ALA A 97 -4.68 -3.52 -10.07
C ALA A 97 -3.46 -3.01 -10.87
N GLN A 98 -3.28 -1.68 -10.94
CA GLN A 98 -2.16 -1.07 -11.67
C GLN A 98 -0.80 -1.44 -11.08
N TYR A 99 -0.70 -1.61 -9.75
CA TYR A 99 0.55 -2.02 -9.11
C TYR A 99 1.08 -3.37 -9.62
N PHE A 100 0.18 -4.26 -10.05
CA PHE A 100 0.51 -5.62 -10.50
C PHE A 100 0.49 -5.77 -12.02
N LYS A 101 0.15 -4.72 -12.76
CA LYS A 101 0.18 -4.74 -14.23
C LYS A 101 1.64 -4.88 -14.71
N GLU A 102 1.87 -5.88 -15.57
CA GLU A 102 3.18 -6.13 -16.14
C GLU A 102 3.43 -5.27 -17.39
N ASP A 103 4.68 -4.84 -17.54
CA ASP A 103 5.19 -4.18 -18.73
C ASP A 103 5.56 -5.20 -19.83
N VAL A 104 6.05 -4.72 -20.95
CA VAL A 104 6.52 -5.54 -22.10
C VAL A 104 7.67 -6.49 -21.74
N ASN A 105 8.34 -6.28 -20.63
CA ASN A 105 9.44 -7.11 -20.14
C ASN A 105 8.97 -8.10 -19.07
N GLY A 106 7.67 -8.20 -18.78
CA GLY A 106 7.10 -9.05 -17.75
C GLY A 106 7.36 -8.57 -16.32
N ARG A 107 7.65 -7.27 -16.12
CA ARG A 107 7.84 -6.68 -14.81
C ARG A 107 6.59 -5.94 -14.36
N SER A 108 6.18 -6.15 -13.13
CA SER A 108 5.07 -5.39 -12.57
C SER A 108 5.43 -3.91 -12.41
N PHE A 109 4.41 -3.04 -12.48
CA PHE A 109 4.61 -1.61 -12.20
C PHE A 109 5.28 -1.37 -10.85
N LEU A 110 4.89 -2.12 -9.83
CA LEU A 110 5.48 -2.04 -8.50
C LEU A 110 6.97 -2.40 -8.49
N GLU A 111 7.38 -3.39 -9.28
CA GLU A 111 8.79 -3.70 -9.45
C GLU A 111 9.57 -2.56 -10.09
N ASN A 112 8.98 -1.91 -11.10
CA ASN A 112 9.57 -0.74 -11.74
C ASN A 112 9.67 0.44 -10.76
N VAL A 113 8.69 0.64 -9.87
CA VAL A 113 8.74 1.65 -8.79
C VAL A 113 9.90 1.37 -7.82
N VAL A 114 10.07 0.13 -7.36
CA VAL A 114 11.17 -0.25 -6.46
C VAL A 114 12.53 -0.04 -7.14
N ARG A 115 12.67 -0.43 -8.41
CA ARG A 115 13.91 -0.22 -9.18
C ARG A 115 14.23 1.27 -9.36
N PHE A 116 13.21 2.07 -9.65
CA PHE A 116 13.34 3.52 -9.74
C PHE A 116 13.83 4.12 -8.43
N GLY A 117 13.22 3.75 -7.30
CA GLY A 117 13.65 4.19 -5.97
C GLY A 117 15.09 3.81 -5.65
N SER A 118 15.50 2.56 -5.96
CA SER A 118 16.87 2.10 -5.78
C SER A 118 17.86 2.92 -6.62
N GLY A 119 17.58 3.10 -7.91
CA GLY A 119 18.42 3.91 -8.78
C GLY A 119 18.54 5.37 -8.33
N PHE A 120 17.44 5.94 -7.82
CA PHE A 120 17.45 7.29 -7.25
C PHE A 120 18.34 7.36 -6.01
N GLN A 121 18.21 6.43 -5.05
CA GLN A 121 19.03 6.38 -3.84
C GLN A 121 20.52 6.18 -4.17
N ASP A 122 20.84 5.34 -5.15
CA ASP A 122 22.21 5.11 -5.60
C ASP A 122 22.79 6.37 -6.24
N SER A 123 22.01 7.13 -7.01
CA SER A 123 22.44 8.39 -7.63
C SER A 123 22.74 9.47 -6.58
N VAL A 124 21.90 9.60 -5.57
CA VAL A 124 22.11 10.56 -4.45
C VAL A 124 23.36 10.19 -3.66
N ASN A 125 23.54 8.92 -3.33
CA ASN A 125 24.71 8.44 -2.60
C ASN A 125 26.02 8.62 -3.43
N SER A 126 25.98 8.42 -4.73
CA SER A 126 27.14 8.64 -5.63
C SER A 126 27.49 10.11 -5.74
N SER A 127 26.49 11.00 -5.82
CA SER A 127 26.70 12.46 -5.88
C SER A 127 27.30 13.00 -4.59
N GLN A 128 26.97 12.43 -3.44
CA GLN A 128 27.61 12.77 -2.15
C GLN A 128 29.06 12.28 -2.06
N ALA A 129 29.41 11.19 -2.75
CA ALA A 129 30.77 10.67 -2.80
C ALA A 129 31.68 11.45 -3.79
N SER A 130 31.10 12.14 -4.77
CA SER A 130 31.81 12.95 -5.76
C SER A 130 31.92 14.40 -5.29
N LEU A 131 32.92 14.68 -4.48
CA LEU A 131 33.27 16.07 -4.04
C LEU A 131 33.87 16.92 -5.16
N PHE A 132 33.99 16.40 -6.38
CA PHE A 132 34.51 17.07 -7.55
C PHE A 132 33.53 16.97 -8.71
N GLY A 133 32.79 18.03 -8.86
CA GLY A 133 31.99 18.53 -9.95
C GLY A 133 31.78 17.63 -11.17
N GLU A 134 30.58 17.42 -11.41
CA GLU A 134 29.86 17.75 -12.63
C GLU A 134 28.39 17.41 -12.38
N ASP A 135 27.60 18.43 -12.57
CA ASP A 135 26.16 18.43 -12.44
C ASP A 135 25.54 17.52 -13.53
N SER A 136 25.70 16.21 -13.37
CA SER A 136 24.94 15.23 -14.12
C SER A 136 23.72 14.85 -13.29
N GLY A 137 22.86 15.83 -13.05
CA GLY A 137 21.50 15.61 -12.55
C GLY A 137 20.71 14.76 -13.54
N THR A 138 21.10 13.48 -13.68
CA THR A 138 20.30 12.49 -14.38
C THR A 138 19.12 12.15 -13.47
N THR A 139 18.12 13.01 -13.50
CA THR A 139 16.82 12.70 -12.92
C THR A 139 16.27 11.47 -13.64
N LEU A 140 16.36 10.32 -13.00
CA LEU A 140 15.71 9.10 -13.51
C LEU A 140 14.22 9.40 -13.69
N PRO A 141 13.65 9.20 -14.88
CA PRO A 141 12.23 9.45 -15.10
C PRO A 141 11.40 8.48 -14.26
N GLU A 142 10.33 9.00 -13.67
CA GLU A 142 9.39 8.15 -12.95
C GLU A 142 8.73 7.15 -13.92
N PRO A 143 8.56 5.87 -13.51
CA PRO A 143 7.85 4.89 -14.32
C PRO A 143 6.43 5.36 -14.67
N ILE A 144 6.01 5.13 -15.91
CA ILE A 144 4.67 5.47 -16.37
C ILE A 144 3.67 4.55 -15.66
N ILE A 145 2.62 5.14 -15.09
CA ILE A 145 1.52 4.38 -14.48
C ILE A 145 0.77 3.66 -15.60
N PRO A 146 0.68 2.31 -15.56
CA PRO A 146 0.05 1.56 -16.63
C PRO A 146 -1.47 1.74 -16.60
N GLU A 147 -2.10 1.73 -17.77
CA GLU A 147 -3.54 1.59 -17.87
C GLU A 147 -3.95 0.16 -17.53
N SER A 148 -4.93 0.02 -16.67
CA SER A 148 -5.52 -1.26 -16.27
C SER A 148 -6.95 -1.04 -15.79
N GLU A 149 -7.81 -2.02 -16.01
CA GLU A 149 -9.12 -2.06 -15.36
C GLU A 149 -8.94 -2.31 -13.86
N GLU A 150 -9.82 -1.76 -13.05
CA GLU A 150 -9.86 -2.07 -11.61
C GLU A 150 -10.23 -3.54 -11.40
N TRP A 151 -9.72 -4.10 -10.30
CA TRP A 151 -10.14 -5.45 -9.91
C TRP A 151 -11.63 -5.48 -9.55
N GLY A 152 -12.31 -6.53 -9.98
CA GLY A 152 -13.66 -6.79 -9.47
C GLY A 152 -13.64 -6.96 -7.95
N ASN A 153 -14.74 -6.55 -7.29
CA ASN A 153 -14.86 -6.49 -5.83
C ASN A 153 -14.43 -7.80 -5.14
N ILE A 154 -14.93 -8.94 -5.57
CA ILE A 154 -14.61 -10.25 -4.98
C ILE A 154 -13.11 -10.58 -5.09
N TYR A 155 -12.48 -10.26 -6.23
CA TYR A 155 -11.05 -10.50 -6.42
C TYR A 155 -10.22 -9.63 -5.48
N ALA A 156 -10.53 -8.34 -5.40
CA ALA A 156 -9.85 -7.39 -4.51
C ALA A 156 -9.98 -7.81 -3.04
N LEU A 157 -11.17 -8.20 -2.59
CA LEU A 157 -11.43 -8.70 -1.25
C LEU A 157 -10.67 -9.99 -0.92
N ASN A 158 -10.55 -10.91 -1.87
CA ASN A 158 -9.78 -12.14 -1.69
C ASN A 158 -8.28 -11.83 -1.55
N LYS A 159 -7.74 -10.92 -2.36
CA LYS A 159 -6.35 -10.49 -2.24
C LYS A 159 -6.06 -9.78 -0.92
N GLU A 160 -6.95 -8.93 -0.47
CA GLU A 160 -6.89 -8.30 0.85
C GLU A 160 -6.87 -9.37 1.96
N LYS A 161 -7.80 -10.33 1.92
CA LYS A 161 -7.88 -11.41 2.91
C LYS A 161 -6.63 -12.29 2.94
N GLU A 162 -5.98 -12.56 1.81
CA GLU A 162 -4.73 -13.34 1.75
C GLU A 162 -3.65 -12.73 2.65
N VAL A 163 -3.51 -11.40 2.66
CA VAL A 163 -2.44 -10.68 3.38
C VAL A 163 -2.88 -10.14 4.74
N VAL A 164 -4.17 -9.83 4.91
CA VAL A 164 -4.70 -9.25 6.15
C VAL A 164 -5.37 -10.32 7.04
N GLY A 165 -5.88 -11.39 6.43
CA GLY A 165 -6.55 -12.50 7.11
C GLY A 165 -8.06 -12.29 7.29
N ILE A 166 -8.57 -11.10 7.07
CA ILE A 166 -10.00 -10.73 7.16
C ILE A 166 -10.39 -9.84 5.98
N PHE A 167 -11.67 -9.70 5.71
CA PHE A 167 -12.21 -8.70 4.80
C PHE A 167 -12.37 -7.37 5.55
N ILE A 168 -11.79 -6.29 5.06
CA ILE A 168 -11.87 -4.95 5.67
C ILE A 168 -12.71 -4.03 4.80
N SER A 169 -12.38 -3.93 3.48
CA SER A 169 -12.99 -2.97 2.56
C SER A 169 -14.45 -3.29 2.23
N GLY A 170 -14.92 -4.52 2.44
CA GLY A 170 -16.29 -4.95 2.16
C GLY A 170 -16.51 -6.40 2.55
N HIS A 171 -17.66 -6.94 2.20
CA HIS A 171 -17.98 -8.35 2.39
C HIS A 171 -18.31 -9.00 1.05
N PRO A 172 -17.88 -10.26 0.76
CA PRO A 172 -18.18 -10.92 -0.52
C PRO A 172 -19.67 -11.03 -0.85
N LEU A 173 -20.53 -10.97 0.15
CA LEU A 173 -21.98 -11.00 -0.02
C LEU A 173 -22.60 -9.61 -0.23
N ASP A 174 -21.84 -8.53 -0.17
CA ASP A 174 -22.37 -7.17 -0.37
C ASP A 174 -22.94 -7.01 -1.80
N ASP A 175 -22.35 -7.69 -2.80
CA ASP A 175 -22.83 -7.70 -4.18
C ASP A 175 -24.15 -8.48 -4.36
N PHE A 176 -24.50 -9.35 -3.40
CA PHE A 176 -25.71 -10.19 -3.41
C PHE A 176 -26.75 -9.74 -2.39
N LYS A 177 -26.63 -8.52 -1.87
CA LYS A 177 -27.49 -8.02 -0.80
C LYS A 177 -28.97 -7.99 -1.20
N MET A 178 -29.28 -7.63 -2.45
CA MET A 178 -30.65 -7.65 -2.97
C MET A 178 -31.25 -9.05 -2.99
N GLU A 179 -30.48 -10.05 -3.41
CA GLU A 179 -30.91 -11.45 -3.46
C GLU A 179 -31.08 -12.00 -2.03
N ILE A 180 -30.17 -11.67 -1.14
CA ILE A 180 -30.22 -12.07 0.27
C ILE A 180 -31.47 -11.47 0.92
N ASP A 181 -31.73 -10.19 0.74
CA ASP A 181 -32.89 -9.50 1.31
C ASP A 181 -34.21 -10.01 0.71
N ALA A 182 -34.21 -10.45 -0.58
CA ALA A 182 -35.39 -10.93 -1.28
C ALA A 182 -35.71 -12.42 -0.98
N PHE A 183 -34.68 -13.26 -0.84
CA PHE A 183 -34.85 -14.72 -0.78
C PHE A 183 -34.43 -15.35 0.55
N CYS A 184 -33.60 -14.69 1.34
CA CYS A 184 -33.17 -15.16 2.65
C CYS A 184 -33.90 -14.42 3.74
N SER A 185 -35.17 -14.79 3.99
CA SER A 185 -35.90 -14.35 5.17
C SER A 185 -35.31 -15.05 6.40
N GLY A 186 -34.21 -14.50 6.92
CA GLY A 186 -33.63 -14.98 8.16
C GLY A 186 -34.50 -14.51 9.36
N ASN A 187 -35.02 -15.45 10.13
CA ASN A 187 -35.50 -15.22 11.47
C ASN A 187 -34.32 -14.90 12.40
#